data_324693e62516bc2e3d1e90e59485471a
#
_entry.id   324693e62516bc2e3d1e90e59485471a
#
_cell.length_a   1.000
_cell.length_b   1.000
_cell.length_c   1.000
_cell.angle_alpha   90.00
_cell.angle_beta   90.00
_cell.angle_gamma   90.00
#
_symmetry.space_group_name_H-M   'P 1'
#
loop_
_entity.id
_entity.type
_entity.pdbx_description
1 polymer ?
#
loop_
_entity_poly.entity_id
_entity_poly.type
_entity_poly.pdbx_seq_one_letter_code
_entity_poly.pdbx_strand_id
1 'polypeptide(L)'
;MSAIYRGTNHHNGLKTTALLGGMWGLLILIGYLLTRGTGSSIFLFIMPLIGVAQTAYTYWNSDKLAVRSMGAIEVTAAQEPVMHKVVAELSAASGQPMPRLFMAPTMSPNAFATGRNPANAAVCCTRGILQLLDERELRGVLGHELSHVYNR
;
A
#
# COMPACT_ATOMS: atom_id res chain seq x y z
N MET A 1 -15.76 30.93 -16.65
CA MET A 1 -14.30 30.79 -16.82
C MET A 1 -13.91 29.48 -16.14
N SER A 2 -13.77 28.40 -16.90
CA SER A 2 -13.40 27.08 -16.37
C SER A 2 -11.88 27.01 -16.31
N ALA A 3 -11.31 26.95 -15.09
CA ALA A 3 -9.90 26.66 -14.90
C ALA A 3 -9.64 25.21 -15.33
N ILE A 4 -8.95 25.04 -16.45
CA ILE A 4 -8.49 23.75 -16.91
C ILE A 4 -7.41 23.28 -15.92
N TYR A 5 -7.76 22.29 -15.08
CA TYR A 5 -6.81 21.60 -14.22
C TYR A 5 -5.82 20.86 -15.13
N ARG A 6 -4.67 21.46 -15.42
CA ARG A 6 -3.55 20.79 -16.07
C ARG A 6 -3.00 19.77 -15.08
N GLY A 7 -3.44 18.52 -15.23
CA GLY A 7 -2.83 17.40 -14.52
C GLY A 7 -1.33 17.40 -14.80
N THR A 8 -0.53 17.60 -13.77
CA THR A 8 0.93 17.40 -13.84
C THR A 8 1.17 15.92 -14.13
N ASN A 9 1.63 15.64 -15.37
CA ASN A 9 2.10 14.30 -15.72
C ASN A 9 3.32 13.98 -14.86
N HIS A 10 3.08 13.42 -13.70
CA HIS A 10 4.13 12.81 -12.89
C HIS A 10 4.62 11.60 -13.67
N HIS A 11 5.87 11.64 -14.12
CA HIS A 11 6.56 10.50 -14.75
C HIS A 11 6.81 9.37 -13.70
N ASN A 12 5.74 8.91 -13.05
CA ASN A 12 5.83 7.91 -11.98
C ASN A 12 6.40 6.59 -12.50
N GLY A 13 6.03 6.20 -13.74
CA GLY A 13 6.60 5.03 -14.39
C GLY A 13 8.13 5.13 -14.54
N LEU A 14 8.63 6.28 -15.00
CA LEU A 14 10.08 6.50 -15.15
C LEU A 14 10.81 6.47 -13.80
N LYS A 15 10.23 7.10 -12.77
CA LYS A 15 10.79 7.08 -11.41
C LYS A 15 10.82 5.66 -10.84
N THR A 16 9.75 4.91 -11.00
CA THR A 16 9.68 3.51 -10.54
C THR A 16 10.70 2.64 -11.29
N THR A 17 10.79 2.79 -12.61
CA THR A 17 11.80 2.06 -13.42
C THR A 17 13.21 2.43 -13.01
N ALA A 18 13.51 3.71 -12.76
CA ALA A 18 14.81 4.16 -12.31
C ALA A 18 15.18 3.61 -10.93
N LEU A 19 14.22 3.59 -9.97
CA LEU A 19 14.43 3.04 -8.64
C LEU A 19 14.66 1.53 -8.69
N LEU A 20 13.84 0.79 -9.43
CA LEU A 20 14.01 -0.66 -9.61
C LEU A 20 15.32 -0.99 -10.33
N GLY A 21 15.63 -0.28 -11.42
CA GLY A 21 16.89 -0.46 -12.14
C GLY A 21 18.12 -0.12 -11.29
N GLY A 22 18.04 0.94 -10.49
CA GLY A 22 19.11 1.31 -9.53
C GLY A 22 19.30 0.25 -8.45
N MET A 23 18.23 -0.31 -7.90
CA MET A 23 18.31 -1.40 -6.93
C MET A 23 18.97 -2.65 -7.52
N TRP A 24 18.56 -3.08 -8.72
CA TRP A 24 19.15 -4.23 -9.38
C TRP A 24 20.61 -3.98 -9.78
N GLY A 25 20.93 -2.78 -10.28
CA GLY A 25 22.30 -2.37 -10.59
C GLY A 25 23.21 -2.41 -9.36
N LEU A 26 22.72 -1.95 -8.21
CA LEU A 26 23.45 -2.00 -6.94
C LEU A 26 23.71 -3.44 -6.49
N LEU A 27 22.71 -4.34 -6.57
CA LEU A 27 22.88 -5.74 -6.19
C LEU A 27 23.93 -6.44 -7.08
N ILE A 28 23.88 -6.20 -8.39
CA ILE A 28 24.86 -6.75 -9.34
C ILE A 28 26.26 -6.20 -9.04
N LEU A 29 26.39 -4.91 -8.77
CA LEU A 29 27.67 -4.28 -8.41
C LEU A 29 28.24 -4.89 -7.13
N ILE A 30 27.44 -5.04 -6.07
CA ILE A 30 27.87 -5.68 -4.83
C ILE A 30 28.31 -7.12 -5.09
N GLY A 31 27.53 -7.89 -5.86
CA GLY A 31 27.91 -9.27 -6.25
C GLY A 31 29.24 -9.32 -6.99
N TYR A 32 29.48 -8.39 -7.92
CA TYR A 32 30.74 -8.27 -8.64
C TYR A 32 31.92 -7.95 -7.70
N LEU A 33 31.76 -6.96 -6.82
CA LEU A 33 32.81 -6.56 -5.87
C LEU A 33 33.18 -7.70 -4.91
N LEU A 34 32.17 -8.42 -4.39
CA LEU A 34 32.39 -9.59 -3.54
C LEU A 34 33.09 -10.72 -4.29
N THR A 35 32.73 -10.96 -5.53
CA THR A 35 33.40 -11.94 -6.41
C THR A 35 34.86 -11.56 -6.60
N ARG A 36 35.17 -10.28 -6.85
CA ARG A 36 36.53 -9.78 -7.00
C ARG A 36 37.36 -9.90 -5.71
N GLY A 37 36.71 -9.62 -4.56
CA GLY A 37 37.41 -9.67 -3.26
C GLY A 37 37.65 -11.09 -2.73
N THR A 38 36.73 -12.02 -2.99
CA THR A 38 36.81 -13.40 -2.47
C THR A 38 37.30 -14.44 -3.48
N GLY A 39 37.33 -14.09 -4.76
CA GLY A 39 37.63 -15.03 -5.86
C GLY A 39 36.49 -16.00 -6.18
N SER A 40 35.34 -15.91 -5.48
CA SER A 40 34.20 -16.81 -5.66
C SER A 40 33.12 -16.18 -6.53
N SER A 41 32.80 -16.79 -7.66
CA SER A 41 31.73 -16.33 -8.56
C SER A 41 30.30 -16.54 -8.02
N ILE A 42 30.15 -17.23 -6.90
CA ILE A 42 28.84 -17.55 -6.32
C ILE A 42 28.02 -16.28 -6.01
N PHE A 43 28.67 -15.17 -5.68
CA PHE A 43 28.01 -13.90 -5.35
C PHE A 43 27.28 -13.26 -6.54
N LEU A 44 27.68 -13.59 -7.78
CA LEU A 44 26.97 -13.15 -9.00
C LEU A 44 25.60 -13.83 -9.14
N PHE A 45 25.40 -14.97 -8.49
CA PHE A 45 24.11 -15.69 -8.50
C PHE A 45 23.30 -15.39 -7.24
N ILE A 46 23.96 -15.28 -6.07
CA ILE A 46 23.27 -15.04 -4.80
C ILE A 46 22.64 -13.64 -4.78
N MET A 47 23.30 -12.59 -5.26
CA MET A 47 22.75 -11.24 -5.20
C MET A 47 21.49 -11.05 -6.04
N PRO A 48 21.40 -11.49 -7.30
CA PRO A 48 20.14 -11.50 -8.03
C PRO A 48 19.05 -12.35 -7.37
N LEU A 49 19.40 -13.50 -6.80
CA LEU A 49 18.45 -14.36 -6.09
C LEU A 49 17.84 -13.64 -4.87
N ILE A 50 18.64 -12.91 -4.11
CA ILE A 50 18.16 -12.06 -3.01
C ILE A 50 17.21 -10.98 -3.55
N GLY A 51 17.53 -10.34 -4.67
CA GLY A 51 16.67 -9.34 -5.31
C GLY A 51 15.30 -9.91 -5.71
N VAL A 52 15.26 -11.11 -6.29
CA VAL A 52 14.01 -11.80 -6.63
C VAL A 52 13.22 -12.13 -5.36
N ALA A 53 13.86 -12.71 -4.36
CA ALA A 53 13.22 -13.05 -3.08
C ALA A 53 12.64 -11.82 -2.38
N GLN A 54 13.39 -10.72 -2.33
CA GLN A 54 12.96 -9.44 -1.79
C GLN A 54 11.73 -8.88 -2.53
N THR A 55 11.77 -8.90 -3.86
CA THR A 55 10.66 -8.41 -4.69
C THR A 55 9.40 -9.25 -4.47
N ALA A 56 9.54 -10.57 -4.46
CA ALA A 56 8.45 -11.49 -4.17
C ALA A 56 7.88 -11.23 -2.76
N TYR A 57 8.73 -11.15 -1.75
CA TYR A 57 8.31 -10.86 -0.37
C TYR A 57 7.53 -9.55 -0.27
N THR A 58 8.03 -8.48 -0.89
CA THR A 58 7.38 -7.15 -0.89
C THR A 58 6.02 -7.21 -1.59
N TYR A 59 5.93 -7.90 -2.72
CA TYR A 59 4.67 -8.08 -3.44
C TYR A 59 3.63 -8.82 -2.59
N TRP A 60 4.00 -9.95 -1.96
CA TRP A 60 3.07 -10.73 -1.13
C TRP A 60 2.66 -10.05 0.18
N ASN A 61 3.47 -9.13 0.69
CA ASN A 61 3.21 -8.45 1.96
C ASN A 61 2.98 -6.94 1.80
N SER A 62 2.66 -6.48 0.58
CA SER A 62 2.48 -5.04 0.29
C SER A 62 1.41 -4.38 1.17
N ASP A 63 0.30 -5.08 1.44
CA ASP A 63 -0.76 -4.63 2.34
C ASP A 63 -0.25 -4.40 3.77
N LYS A 64 0.47 -5.38 4.32
CA LYS A 64 1.04 -5.30 5.67
C LYS A 64 2.12 -4.23 5.79
N LEU A 65 2.95 -4.10 4.74
CA LEU A 65 4.01 -3.09 4.71
C LEU A 65 3.44 -1.67 4.65
N ALA A 66 2.41 -1.44 3.83
CA ALA A 66 1.72 -0.16 3.75
C ALA A 66 1.11 0.25 5.09
N VAL A 67 0.36 -0.65 5.73
CA VAL A 67 -0.25 -0.41 7.04
C VAL A 67 0.81 -0.16 8.14
N ARG A 68 1.87 -0.98 8.17
CA ARG A 68 2.97 -0.83 9.15
C ARG A 68 3.74 0.48 8.98
N SER A 69 3.95 0.95 7.75
CA SER A 69 4.66 2.21 7.49
C SER A 69 3.96 3.43 8.08
N MET A 70 2.63 3.34 8.27
CA MET A 70 1.80 4.36 8.91
C MET A 70 1.72 4.20 10.43
N GLY A 71 2.36 3.19 11.02
CA GLY A 71 2.21 2.85 12.43
C GLY A 71 0.77 2.48 12.80
N ALA A 72 -0.01 2.01 11.83
CA ALA A 72 -1.43 1.73 12.02
C ALA A 72 -1.64 0.44 12.80
N ILE A 73 -2.65 0.45 13.66
CA ILE A 73 -3.10 -0.68 14.46
C ILE A 73 -4.44 -1.20 13.92
N GLU A 74 -4.65 -2.50 13.99
CA GLU A 74 -5.92 -3.11 13.63
C GLU A 74 -6.98 -2.73 14.67
N VAL A 75 -8.18 -2.33 14.18
CA VAL A 75 -9.26 -1.85 15.04
C VAL A 75 -10.51 -2.73 14.88
N THR A 76 -11.18 -2.92 16.00
CA THR A 76 -12.44 -3.67 16.10
C THR A 76 -13.65 -2.74 16.00
N ALA A 77 -14.84 -3.33 15.82
CA ALA A 77 -16.10 -2.59 15.85
C ALA A 77 -16.36 -1.85 17.17
N ALA A 78 -15.79 -2.33 18.29
CA ALA A 78 -15.92 -1.67 19.58
C ALA A 78 -15.03 -0.42 19.70
N GLN A 79 -13.90 -0.39 18.99
CA GLN A 79 -12.94 0.71 19.00
C GLN A 79 -13.30 1.82 18.00
N GLU A 80 -13.73 1.45 16.79
CA GLU A 80 -14.11 2.39 15.73
C GLU A 80 -15.47 1.97 15.10
N PRO A 81 -16.58 2.16 15.82
CA PRO A 81 -17.88 1.63 15.41
C PRO A 81 -18.42 2.26 14.12
N VAL A 82 -18.20 3.55 13.88
CA VAL A 82 -18.66 4.24 12.68
C VAL A 82 -17.92 3.73 11.44
N MET A 83 -16.60 3.66 11.50
CA MET A 83 -15.79 3.13 10.41
C MET A 83 -16.18 1.69 10.08
N HIS A 84 -16.33 0.86 11.12
CA HIS A 84 -16.68 -0.55 10.95
C HIS A 84 -18.07 -0.73 10.31
N LYS A 85 -19.08 0.02 10.76
CA LYS A 85 -20.42 0.04 10.19
C LYS A 85 -20.42 0.44 8.71
N VAL A 86 -19.74 1.55 8.38
CA VAL A 86 -19.68 2.07 7.00
C VAL A 86 -19.03 1.07 6.06
N VAL A 87 -17.88 0.49 6.44
CA VAL A 87 -17.20 -0.49 5.59
C VAL A 87 -18.00 -1.80 5.46
N ALA A 88 -18.64 -2.25 6.52
CA ALA A 88 -19.50 -3.44 6.46
C ALA A 88 -20.67 -3.26 5.48
N GLU A 89 -21.36 -2.11 5.52
CA GLU A 89 -22.45 -1.80 4.61
C GLU A 89 -21.98 -1.69 3.14
N LEU A 90 -20.83 -1.04 2.90
CA LEU A 90 -20.24 -0.92 1.56
C LEU A 90 -19.81 -2.29 1.00
N SER A 91 -19.21 -3.14 1.84
CA SER A 91 -18.81 -4.50 1.45
C SER A 91 -20.02 -5.36 1.12
N ALA A 92 -21.07 -5.31 1.95
CA ALA A 92 -22.31 -6.03 1.72
C ALA A 92 -23.01 -5.56 0.42
N ALA A 93 -23.07 -4.24 0.19
CA ALA A 93 -23.71 -3.67 -1.00
C ALA A 93 -22.99 -4.05 -2.30
N SER A 94 -21.65 -4.25 -2.24
CA SER A 94 -20.83 -4.67 -3.38
C SER A 94 -20.66 -6.19 -3.50
N GLY A 95 -21.22 -6.99 -2.58
CA GLY A 95 -21.05 -8.44 -2.56
C GLY A 95 -19.60 -8.89 -2.31
N GLN A 96 -18.80 -8.07 -1.65
CA GLN A 96 -17.40 -8.31 -1.42
C GLN A 96 -17.11 -8.66 0.06
N PRO A 97 -16.05 -9.42 0.34
CA PRO A 97 -15.68 -9.74 1.72
C PRO A 97 -15.30 -8.47 2.50
N MET A 98 -15.61 -8.47 3.80
CA MET A 98 -15.22 -7.40 4.72
C MET A 98 -13.69 -7.31 4.81
N PRO A 99 -13.07 -6.17 4.48
CA PRO A 99 -11.64 -5.98 4.63
C PRO A 99 -11.24 -5.84 6.09
N ARG A 100 -9.97 -6.04 6.40
CA ARG A 100 -9.40 -5.70 7.72
C ARG A 100 -9.32 -4.19 7.87
N LEU A 101 -9.65 -3.68 9.06
CA LEU A 101 -9.67 -2.25 9.33
C LEU A 101 -8.50 -1.85 10.22
N PHE A 102 -7.85 -0.76 9.86
CA PHE A 102 -6.70 -0.22 10.56
C PHE A 102 -6.88 1.27 10.81
N MET A 103 -6.36 1.74 11.94
CA MET A 103 -6.31 3.16 12.29
C MET A 103 -4.87 3.58 12.54
N ALA A 104 -4.41 4.60 11.80
CA ALA A 104 -3.10 5.21 11.99
C ALA A 104 -3.21 6.39 12.98
N PRO A 105 -2.29 6.49 13.98
CA PRO A 105 -2.41 7.48 15.07
C PRO A 105 -1.94 8.89 14.65
N THR A 106 -2.06 9.26 13.40
CA THR A 106 -1.70 10.59 12.90
C THR A 106 -2.93 11.48 12.72
N MET A 107 -2.76 12.77 12.94
CA MET A 107 -3.81 13.78 12.76
C MET A 107 -3.89 14.33 11.33
N SER A 108 -2.94 14.04 10.46
CA SER A 108 -3.03 14.36 9.03
C SER A 108 -4.16 13.54 8.40
N PRO A 109 -5.25 14.18 7.90
CA PRO A 109 -6.39 13.43 7.35
C PRO A 109 -5.98 12.63 6.13
N ASN A 110 -6.14 11.31 6.21
CA ASN A 110 -5.89 10.39 5.10
C ASN A 110 -6.67 9.09 5.26
N ALA A 111 -7.06 8.49 4.14
CA ALA A 111 -7.61 7.13 4.08
C ALA A 111 -7.07 6.44 2.84
N PHE A 112 -6.84 5.15 2.91
CA PHE A 112 -6.47 4.33 1.75
C PHE A 112 -6.91 2.89 1.92
N ALA A 113 -7.19 2.24 0.80
CA ALA A 113 -7.37 0.80 0.75
C ALA A 113 -6.17 0.16 0.05
N THR A 114 -5.75 -0.99 0.55
CA THR A 114 -4.65 -1.76 0.00
C THR A 114 -4.99 -3.25 0.02
N GLY A 115 -4.24 -4.04 -0.72
CA GLY A 115 -4.44 -5.49 -0.81
C GLY A 115 -4.31 -5.96 -2.25
N ARG A 116 -3.88 -7.19 -2.43
CA ARG A 116 -3.68 -7.81 -3.76
C ARG A 116 -4.99 -8.30 -4.41
N ASN A 117 -6.02 -8.50 -3.62
CA ASN A 117 -7.37 -8.89 -4.05
C ASN A 117 -8.37 -8.58 -2.94
N PRO A 118 -9.70 -8.62 -3.19
CA PRO A 118 -10.72 -8.33 -2.19
C PRO A 118 -10.63 -9.18 -0.91
N ALA A 119 -10.26 -10.47 -1.03
CA ALA A 119 -10.12 -11.37 0.12
C ALA A 119 -8.94 -11.02 1.05
N ASN A 120 -7.95 -10.26 0.54
CA ASN A 120 -6.79 -9.80 1.29
C ASN A 120 -6.75 -8.27 1.37
N ALA A 121 -7.91 -7.63 1.32
CA ALA A 121 -8.02 -6.19 1.42
C ALA A 121 -7.85 -5.70 2.86
N ALA A 122 -7.27 -4.51 2.99
CA ALA A 122 -7.18 -3.77 4.22
C ALA A 122 -7.52 -2.30 3.95
N VAL A 123 -8.28 -1.69 4.83
CA VAL A 123 -8.63 -0.27 4.82
C VAL A 123 -7.96 0.39 6.01
N CYS A 124 -7.23 1.46 5.76
CA CYS A 124 -6.59 2.25 6.80
C CYS A 124 -7.12 3.67 6.77
N CYS A 125 -7.61 4.14 7.90
CA CYS A 125 -7.96 5.54 8.15
C CYS A 125 -7.00 6.13 9.18
N THR A 126 -6.67 7.40 9.04
CA THR A 126 -5.96 8.12 10.08
C THR A 126 -6.94 8.61 11.15
N ARG A 127 -6.46 8.82 12.37
CA ARG A 127 -7.29 9.44 13.43
C ARG A 127 -7.82 10.80 12.99
N GLY A 128 -7.03 11.56 12.24
CA GLY A 128 -7.42 12.88 11.75
C GLY A 128 -8.63 12.85 10.84
N ILE A 129 -8.72 11.90 9.89
CA ILE A 129 -9.89 11.80 9.00
C ILE A 129 -11.13 11.31 9.73
N LEU A 130 -10.99 10.39 10.70
CA LEU A 130 -12.10 9.87 11.50
C LEU A 130 -12.70 10.94 12.44
N GLN A 131 -11.91 11.95 12.83
CA GLN A 131 -12.39 13.09 13.61
C GLN A 131 -12.93 14.23 12.76
N LEU A 132 -12.46 14.34 11.52
CA LEU A 132 -12.80 15.44 10.61
C LEU A 132 -14.14 15.20 9.90
N LEU A 133 -14.40 13.97 9.45
CA LEU A 133 -15.53 13.63 8.60
C LEU A 133 -16.70 13.06 9.40
N ASP A 134 -17.91 13.45 9.00
CA ASP A 134 -19.12 12.77 9.45
C ASP A 134 -19.29 11.38 8.78
N GLU A 135 -20.29 10.60 9.23
CA GLU A 135 -20.53 9.25 8.70
C GLU A 135 -20.80 9.26 7.19
N ARG A 136 -21.50 10.27 6.69
CA ARG A 136 -21.85 10.38 5.26
C ARG A 136 -20.63 10.71 4.41
N GLU A 137 -19.81 11.63 4.87
CA GLU A 137 -18.56 12.03 4.20
C GLU A 137 -17.56 10.89 4.21
N LEU A 138 -17.40 10.22 5.36
CA LEU A 138 -16.54 9.05 5.51
C LEU A 138 -16.98 7.92 4.58
N ARG A 139 -18.29 7.68 4.42
CA ARG A 139 -18.84 6.71 3.46
C ARG A 139 -18.42 7.02 2.02
N GLY A 140 -18.46 8.29 1.63
CA GLY A 140 -18.03 8.72 0.30
C GLY A 140 -16.55 8.41 0.04
N VAL A 141 -15.69 8.75 0.99
CA VAL A 141 -14.24 8.49 0.91
C VAL A 141 -13.96 6.99 0.88
N LEU A 142 -14.51 6.22 1.83
CA LEU A 142 -14.26 4.79 1.92
C LEU A 142 -14.85 4.00 0.75
N GLY A 143 -16.00 4.44 0.21
CA GLY A 143 -16.57 3.87 -1.01
C GLY A 143 -15.67 4.06 -2.21
N HIS A 144 -15.05 5.23 -2.34
CA HIS A 144 -14.05 5.50 -3.38
C HIS A 144 -12.83 4.58 -3.23
N GLU A 145 -12.25 4.50 -2.05
CA GLU A 145 -11.05 3.67 -1.80
C GLU A 145 -11.33 2.17 -2.03
N LEU A 146 -12.47 1.67 -1.58
CA LEU A 146 -12.86 0.28 -1.79
C LEU A 146 -13.10 -0.03 -3.27
N SER A 147 -13.62 0.93 -4.04
CA SER A 147 -13.82 0.75 -5.48
C SER A 147 -12.52 0.42 -6.22
N HIS A 148 -11.39 0.99 -5.79
CA HIS A 148 -10.08 0.69 -6.36
C HIS A 148 -9.62 -0.74 -6.08
N VAL A 149 -10.00 -1.34 -4.96
CA VAL A 149 -9.68 -2.73 -4.63
C VAL A 149 -10.58 -3.70 -5.39
N TYR A 150 -11.84 -3.35 -5.59
CA TYR A 150 -12.84 -4.23 -6.19
C TYR A 150 -12.82 -4.24 -7.72
N ASN A 151 -12.33 -3.16 -8.36
CA ASN A 151 -12.29 -2.99 -9.82
C ASN A 151 -10.90 -3.24 -10.45
N ARG A 152 -10.08 -4.05 -9.82
CA ARG A 152 -8.76 -4.44 -10.37
C ARG A 152 -8.85 -5.60 -11.33
#